data_3920cb8e9352c5cc77a704790ef9366a
#
_entry.id   3920cb8e9352c5cc77a704790ef9366a
#
_cell.length_a   1.000
_cell.length_b   1.000
_cell.length_c   1.000
_cell.angle_alpha   90.00
_cell.angle_beta   90.00
_cell.angle_gamma   90.00
#
_symmetry.space_group_name_H-M   'P 1'
#
loop_
_entity.id
_entity.type
_entity.pdbx_description
1 polymer ?
#
loop_
_entity_poly.entity_id
_entity_poly.type
_entity_poly.pdbx_seq_one_letter_code
_entity_poly.pdbx_strand_id
1 'polypeptide(L)'
;MSLLRVTPPAIEPVSLTELKDHLRLDAATLATALDVQQSILAGSHAITPAYGLLGAAIEVLGYSVLAILAAGTCGAGGTVDVKLQDSPDSMAWTDVAGGAFSQVTQAKHEAAYELEYTGKRLNERAVSTIGGAACEFGVALILRAPVSLEDSILSGFIVAAREYCELRQNRAYITQSWELAFDDWPAVIEVPLPPLQLVDAIEYYDTSGVAHLVDPADYHVDMRGYKARVAPAYGKHWPMATLQPLAGVVVSFTAGYGDLATDVPERIRTAIKLLAGHLYEHREATDIKEVKEVAFAVNALLGLDAVGSV
;
A
#
# COMPACT_ATOMS: atom_id res chain seq x y z
N MET A 1 -16.79 -26.14 9.99
CA MET A 1 -16.80 -24.78 9.41
C MET A 1 -15.41 -24.19 9.56
N SER A 2 -14.81 -23.70 8.49
CA SER A 2 -13.54 -22.99 8.49
C SER A 2 -13.66 -21.69 7.68
N LEU A 3 -12.84 -20.68 8.04
CA LEU A 3 -12.82 -19.38 7.40
C LEU A 3 -11.39 -19.07 6.98
N LEU A 4 -11.19 -18.72 5.72
CA LEU A 4 -9.90 -18.39 5.13
C LEU A 4 -9.96 -17.02 4.46
N ARG A 5 -8.98 -16.14 4.76
CA ARG A 5 -8.81 -14.88 4.03
C ARG A 5 -8.04 -15.14 2.74
N VAL A 6 -8.66 -14.86 1.60
CA VAL A 6 -8.07 -15.03 0.27
C VAL A 6 -7.30 -13.78 -0.15
N THR A 7 -7.94 -12.62 -0.04
CA THR A 7 -7.31 -11.34 -0.39
C THR A 7 -7.35 -10.41 0.83
N PRO A 8 -6.19 -9.92 1.30
CA PRO A 8 -6.12 -8.92 2.37
C PRO A 8 -6.62 -7.56 1.86
N PRO A 9 -6.89 -6.59 2.78
CA PRO A 9 -7.25 -5.23 2.39
C PRO A 9 -6.12 -4.58 1.57
N ALA A 10 -6.50 -3.85 0.51
CA ALA A 10 -5.55 -3.18 -0.37
C ALA A 10 -4.93 -1.93 0.27
N ILE A 11 -5.65 -1.30 1.21
CA ILE A 11 -5.22 -0.12 1.95
C ILE A 11 -5.55 -0.28 3.44
N GLU A 12 -4.99 0.59 4.27
CA GLU A 12 -5.33 0.66 5.69
C GLU A 12 -6.42 1.72 5.95
N PRO A 13 -7.32 1.50 6.96
CA PRO A 13 -8.35 2.46 7.36
C PRO A 13 -7.80 3.77 7.90
N VAL A 14 -6.55 3.77 8.36
CA VAL A 14 -5.83 4.93 8.88
C VAL A 14 -4.53 5.06 8.12
N SER A 15 -4.29 6.22 7.54
CA SER A 15 -3.03 6.49 6.85
C SER A 15 -1.89 6.77 7.85
N LEU A 16 -0.66 6.59 7.37
CA LEU A 16 0.53 6.92 8.15
C LEU A 16 0.55 8.40 8.58
N THR A 17 0.11 9.29 7.69
CA THR A 17 0.01 10.73 7.97
C THR A 17 -0.98 11.00 9.10
N GLU A 18 -2.17 10.41 9.05
CA GLU A 18 -3.18 10.56 10.11
C GLU A 18 -2.70 10.04 11.47
N LEU A 19 -1.93 8.94 11.48
CA LEU A 19 -1.33 8.44 12.72
C LEU A 19 -0.25 9.38 13.24
N LYS A 20 0.61 9.90 12.38
CA LYS A 20 1.62 10.91 12.75
C LYS A 20 0.99 12.17 13.33
N ASP A 21 -0.06 12.68 12.71
CA ASP A 21 -0.82 13.83 13.20
C ASP A 21 -1.44 13.55 14.58
N HIS A 22 -1.99 12.36 14.77
CA HIS A 22 -2.55 11.94 16.06
C HIS A 22 -1.49 11.87 17.16
N LEU A 23 -0.30 11.38 16.83
CA LEU A 23 0.84 11.28 17.76
C LEU A 23 1.59 12.61 17.93
N ARG A 24 1.22 13.65 17.19
CA ARG A 24 1.94 14.94 17.13
C ARG A 24 3.42 14.76 16.74
N LEU A 25 3.70 13.74 15.97
CA LEU A 25 5.01 13.57 15.34
C LEU A 25 5.04 14.55 14.18
N ASP A 26 5.91 15.55 14.29
CA ASP A 26 5.93 16.73 13.43
C ASP A 26 5.76 16.40 11.94
N ALA A 27 4.57 16.69 11.43
CA ALA A 27 4.34 16.80 9.99
C ALA A 27 5.11 18.01 9.38
N ALA A 28 5.63 18.90 10.21
CA ALA A 28 6.43 20.05 9.78
C ALA A 28 7.70 19.62 9.00
N THR A 29 8.22 18.43 9.28
CA THR A 29 9.29 17.82 8.48
C THR A 29 8.84 17.38 7.09
N LEU A 30 7.56 17.09 6.85
CA LEU A 30 7.05 16.69 5.53
C LEU A 30 6.92 17.86 4.55
N ALA A 31 6.52 19.02 5.00
CA ALA A 31 6.41 20.22 4.15
C ALA A 31 7.75 20.93 3.93
N THR A 32 8.71 20.77 4.85
CA THR A 32 10.08 21.29 4.75
C THR A 32 11.07 20.30 4.14
N ALA A 33 10.66 19.09 3.87
CA ALA A 33 11.52 17.99 3.42
C ALA A 33 11.49 17.75 1.91
N LEU A 34 10.96 18.67 1.12
CA LEU A 34 11.23 18.79 -0.30
C LEU A 34 12.42 19.72 -0.47
N ASP A 35 13.61 19.15 -0.61
CA ASP A 35 14.80 19.89 -0.99
C ASP A 35 15.08 19.65 -2.48
N VAL A 36 15.28 20.72 -3.22
CA VAL A 36 15.59 20.66 -4.65
C VAL A 36 17.03 21.11 -4.84
N GLN A 37 17.89 20.18 -5.14
CA GLN A 37 19.31 20.46 -5.37
C GLN A 37 19.66 20.25 -6.83
N GLN A 38 20.41 21.19 -7.42
CA GLN A 38 20.87 21.08 -8.80
C GLN A 38 22.19 20.32 -8.84
N SER A 39 22.18 19.12 -9.46
CA SER A 39 23.40 18.37 -9.73
C SER A 39 24.11 18.98 -10.94
N ILE A 40 23.40 19.27 -12.03
CA ILE A 40 23.93 20.04 -13.16
C ILE A 40 23.10 21.33 -13.26
N LEU A 41 23.78 22.46 -13.17
CA LEU A 41 23.14 23.79 -13.26
C LEU A 41 22.47 23.95 -14.63
N ALA A 42 21.27 24.51 -14.63
CA ALA A 42 20.57 24.80 -15.88
C ALA A 42 21.32 25.86 -16.69
N GLY A 43 21.53 25.59 -17.97
CA GLY A 43 22.23 26.51 -18.85
C GLY A 43 22.71 25.84 -20.15
N SER A 44 23.42 26.62 -20.95
CA SER A 44 24.03 26.12 -22.19
C SER A 44 25.36 25.44 -21.89
N HIS A 45 25.46 24.18 -22.32
CA HIS A 45 26.62 23.35 -22.14
C HIS A 45 27.24 22.99 -23.50
N ALA A 46 28.53 23.20 -23.60
CA ALA A 46 29.33 22.86 -24.80
C ALA A 46 29.58 21.34 -24.89
N ILE A 47 30.02 20.89 -26.04
CA ILE A 47 30.46 19.49 -26.26
C ILE A 47 31.44 19.08 -25.14
N THR A 48 31.18 17.94 -24.54
CA THR A 48 31.96 17.45 -23.39
C THR A 48 33.11 16.55 -23.84
N PRO A 49 34.23 16.51 -23.08
CA PRO A 49 35.26 15.51 -23.26
C PRO A 49 34.76 14.09 -22.91
N ALA A 50 35.55 13.07 -23.23
CA ALA A 50 35.14 11.66 -23.08
C ALA A 50 34.70 11.22 -21.68
N TYR A 51 35.08 11.95 -20.62
CA TYR A 51 34.64 11.69 -19.24
C TYR A 51 33.31 12.35 -18.86
N GLY A 52 32.72 13.15 -19.75
CA GLY A 52 31.44 13.82 -19.55
C GLY A 52 31.50 15.09 -18.66
N LEU A 53 30.35 15.76 -18.54
CA LEU A 53 30.14 16.83 -17.59
C LEU A 53 29.66 16.22 -16.26
N LEU A 54 30.42 16.40 -15.20
CA LEU A 54 30.12 15.88 -13.87
C LEU A 54 29.27 16.89 -13.09
N GLY A 55 28.12 16.46 -12.66
CA GLY A 55 27.28 17.22 -11.74
C GLY A 55 27.81 17.25 -10.31
N ALA A 56 27.29 18.17 -9.51
CA ALA A 56 27.57 18.23 -8.08
C ALA A 56 27.10 16.94 -7.38
N ALA A 57 27.91 16.45 -6.46
CA ALA A 57 27.54 15.37 -5.56
C ALA A 57 26.53 15.88 -4.51
N ILE A 58 25.44 15.15 -4.35
CA ILE A 58 24.36 15.49 -3.41
C ILE A 58 24.19 14.34 -2.44
N GLU A 59 24.14 14.63 -1.15
CA GLU A 59 23.88 13.62 -0.13
C GLU A 59 22.40 13.21 -0.17
N VAL A 60 22.14 11.92 -0.41
CA VAL A 60 20.79 11.37 -0.63
C VAL A 60 20.43 10.23 0.31
N LEU A 61 21.34 9.89 1.23
CA LEU A 61 21.11 8.78 2.15
C LEU A 61 19.86 9.01 3.00
N GLY A 62 18.92 8.08 2.95
CA GLY A 62 17.66 8.15 3.67
C GLY A 62 16.56 8.94 2.96
N TYR A 63 16.84 9.58 1.83
CA TYR A 63 15.83 10.26 1.02
C TYR A 63 15.30 9.34 -0.10
N SER A 64 14.02 9.53 -0.46
CA SER A 64 13.50 9.13 -1.76
C SER A 64 13.80 10.26 -2.73
N VAL A 65 14.48 9.95 -3.83
CA VAL A 65 14.98 10.96 -4.76
C VAL A 65 14.34 10.81 -6.11
N LEU A 66 13.79 11.91 -6.64
CA LEU A 66 13.34 12.03 -8.01
C LEU A 66 14.32 12.92 -8.76
N ALA A 67 15.01 12.36 -9.74
CA ALA A 67 15.87 13.12 -10.65
C ALA A 67 15.05 13.68 -11.81
N ILE A 68 15.22 14.97 -12.09
CA ILE A 68 14.55 15.64 -13.20
C ILE A 68 15.60 16.23 -14.13
N LEU A 69 15.57 15.81 -15.39
CA LEU A 69 16.31 16.40 -16.49
C LEU A 69 15.38 17.39 -17.21
N ALA A 70 15.66 18.67 -17.07
CA ALA A 70 15.00 19.74 -17.82
C ALA A 70 15.86 20.06 -19.06
N ALA A 71 15.35 19.73 -20.24
CA ALA A 71 16.02 19.97 -21.52
C ALA A 71 15.45 21.21 -22.18
N GLY A 72 16.31 22.16 -22.51
CA GLY A 72 16.04 23.31 -23.34
C GLY A 72 16.43 23.09 -24.81
N THR A 73 16.88 24.11 -25.49
CA THR A 73 17.23 24.06 -26.91
C THR A 73 18.53 23.28 -27.18
N CYS A 74 18.55 22.47 -28.24
CA CYS A 74 19.75 21.82 -28.74
C CYS A 74 20.13 22.34 -30.12
N GLY A 75 21.40 22.65 -30.30
CA GLY A 75 21.94 23.00 -31.61
C GLY A 75 21.79 21.89 -32.63
N ALA A 76 22.00 22.21 -33.92
CA ALA A 76 21.86 21.25 -35.01
C ALA A 76 22.79 20.04 -34.83
N GLY A 77 22.22 18.84 -34.76
CA GLY A 77 22.96 17.60 -34.50
C GLY A 77 23.38 17.42 -33.04
N GLY A 78 22.95 18.29 -32.11
CA GLY A 78 23.25 18.17 -30.69
C GLY A 78 22.52 16.97 -30.05
N THR A 79 23.23 16.29 -29.17
CA THR A 79 22.69 15.18 -28.35
C THR A 79 23.14 15.33 -26.90
N VAL A 80 22.27 14.95 -25.96
CA VAL A 80 22.61 14.89 -24.53
C VAL A 80 22.21 13.53 -24.01
N ASP A 81 23.17 12.81 -23.46
CA ASP A 81 22.97 11.57 -22.70
C ASP A 81 23.24 11.88 -21.23
N VAL A 82 22.26 11.63 -20.37
CA VAL A 82 22.39 11.85 -18.92
C VAL A 82 22.16 10.54 -18.20
N LYS A 83 23.03 10.25 -17.23
CA LYS A 83 22.90 9.12 -16.31
C LYS A 83 23.17 9.55 -14.88
N LEU A 84 22.65 8.76 -13.96
CA LEU A 84 22.89 8.91 -12.53
C LEU A 84 24.06 8.02 -12.11
N GLN A 85 24.90 8.53 -11.24
CA GLN A 85 25.95 7.79 -10.55
C GLN A 85 25.77 7.94 -9.05
N ASP A 86 26.06 6.89 -8.31
CA ASP A 86 26.06 6.90 -6.86
C ASP A 86 27.43 6.53 -6.26
N SER A 87 27.65 6.97 -5.02
CA SER A 87 28.92 6.75 -4.31
C SER A 87 28.67 6.60 -2.80
N PRO A 88 29.38 5.68 -2.13
CA PRO A 88 29.35 5.55 -0.68
C PRO A 88 30.17 6.63 0.04
N ASP A 89 31.13 7.28 -0.64
CA ASP A 89 32.17 8.12 -0.04
C ASP A 89 32.51 9.38 -0.85
N SER A 90 31.74 9.70 -1.89
CA SER A 90 31.98 10.77 -2.87
C SER A 90 33.31 10.65 -3.67
N MET A 91 34.00 9.51 -3.57
CA MET A 91 35.25 9.23 -4.29
C MET A 91 35.04 8.15 -5.36
N ALA A 92 34.49 7.01 -4.98
CA ALA A 92 34.24 5.89 -5.89
C ALA A 92 32.82 5.95 -6.45
N TRP A 93 32.68 6.34 -7.71
CA TRP A 93 31.38 6.50 -8.40
C TRP A 93 31.05 5.32 -9.28
N THR A 94 29.83 4.82 -9.20
CA THR A 94 29.30 3.75 -10.07
C THR A 94 27.99 4.16 -10.70
N ASP A 95 27.75 3.69 -11.91
CA ASP A 95 26.49 3.95 -12.62
C ASP A 95 25.34 3.25 -11.90
N VAL A 96 24.25 3.97 -11.69
CA VAL A 96 23.02 3.42 -11.12
C VAL A 96 22.33 2.54 -12.16
N ALA A 97 22.00 1.31 -11.79
CA ALA A 97 21.30 0.40 -12.67
C ALA A 97 19.91 0.97 -13.04
N GLY A 98 19.62 1.13 -14.33
CA GLY A 98 18.40 1.78 -14.80
C GLY A 98 18.39 3.31 -14.60
N GLY A 99 19.50 3.91 -14.17
CA GLY A 99 19.65 5.33 -13.88
C GLY A 99 20.02 6.20 -15.10
N ALA A 100 19.60 5.82 -16.30
CA ALA A 100 19.87 6.60 -17.51
C ALA A 100 18.56 7.21 -18.05
N PHE A 101 18.60 8.50 -18.35
CA PHE A 101 17.51 9.18 -19.02
C PHE A 101 17.45 8.84 -20.52
N SER A 102 16.28 9.01 -21.12
CA SER A 102 16.18 8.98 -22.58
C SER A 102 17.05 10.07 -23.20
N GLN A 103 17.79 9.73 -24.28
CA GLN A 103 18.63 10.70 -24.97
C GLN A 103 17.82 11.90 -25.47
N VAL A 104 18.29 13.10 -25.12
CA VAL A 104 17.80 14.35 -25.66
C VAL A 104 18.47 14.64 -26.98
N THR A 105 17.70 15.01 -28.00
CA THR A 105 18.17 15.36 -29.33
C THR A 105 17.48 16.63 -29.80
N GLN A 106 17.94 17.22 -30.89
CA GLN A 106 17.26 18.38 -31.49
C GLN A 106 15.78 18.14 -31.79
N ALA A 107 15.37 16.88 -32.05
CA ALA A 107 13.96 16.52 -32.27
C ALA A 107 13.15 16.26 -30.99
N LYS A 108 13.84 16.14 -29.85
CA LYS A 108 13.25 15.83 -28.54
C LYS A 108 13.83 16.76 -27.47
N HIS A 109 13.80 18.05 -27.73
CA HIS A 109 14.22 19.08 -26.78
C HIS A 109 12.99 19.78 -26.20
N GLU A 110 13.21 20.76 -25.31
CA GLU A 110 12.17 21.51 -24.60
C GLU A 110 11.18 20.61 -23.84
N ALA A 111 11.73 19.61 -23.14
CA ALA A 111 10.98 18.61 -22.39
C ALA A 111 11.61 18.38 -21.01
N ALA A 112 10.79 17.92 -20.08
CA ALA A 112 11.24 17.40 -18.79
C ALA A 112 11.16 15.87 -18.79
N TYR A 113 12.19 15.23 -18.26
CA TYR A 113 12.28 13.79 -18.09
C TYR A 113 12.46 13.50 -16.61
N GLU A 114 11.77 12.50 -16.11
CA GLU A 114 11.78 12.11 -14.71
C GLU A 114 12.38 10.71 -14.57
N LEU A 115 13.13 10.49 -13.50
CA LEU A 115 13.70 9.21 -13.15
C LEU A 115 13.77 9.05 -11.64
N GLU A 116 13.21 7.98 -11.10
CA GLU A 116 13.36 7.66 -9.68
C GLU A 116 14.70 7.01 -9.41
N TYR A 117 15.40 7.51 -8.40
CA TYR A 117 16.64 6.89 -7.92
C TYR A 117 16.31 5.67 -7.06
N THR A 118 16.84 4.53 -7.47
CA THR A 118 16.65 3.24 -6.80
C THR A 118 17.86 2.77 -6.00
N GLY A 119 18.94 3.56 -5.98
CA GLY A 119 20.15 3.27 -5.23
C GLY A 119 19.98 3.44 -3.71
N LYS A 120 21.01 3.04 -2.95
CA LYS A 120 21.02 3.10 -1.48
C LYS A 120 22.34 3.66 -0.95
N ARG A 121 23.08 4.42 -1.75
CA ARG A 121 24.38 4.96 -1.37
C ARG A 121 24.22 6.36 -0.78
N LEU A 122 25.31 6.84 -0.16
CA LEU A 122 25.32 8.13 0.54
C LEU A 122 25.13 9.31 -0.41
N ASN A 123 25.79 9.27 -1.57
CA ASN A 123 25.81 10.39 -2.50
C ASN A 123 25.35 9.99 -3.90
N GLU A 124 24.72 10.93 -4.60
CA GLU A 124 24.27 10.81 -5.97
C GLU A 124 24.72 12.03 -6.78
N ARG A 125 24.99 11.83 -8.06
CA ARG A 125 25.22 12.92 -9.04
C ARG A 125 24.70 12.53 -10.41
N ALA A 126 24.41 13.53 -11.23
CA ALA A 126 24.18 13.35 -12.64
C ALA A 126 25.50 13.46 -13.41
N VAL A 127 25.64 12.69 -14.46
CA VAL A 127 26.74 12.77 -15.42
C VAL A 127 26.16 12.87 -16.80
N SER A 128 26.57 13.86 -17.58
CA SER A 128 26.09 14.03 -18.94
C SER A 128 27.19 13.99 -19.96
N THR A 129 26.88 13.44 -21.13
CA THR A 129 27.73 13.47 -22.33
C THR A 129 27.01 14.24 -23.42
N ILE A 130 27.66 15.29 -23.96
CA ILE A 130 27.10 16.15 -24.98
C ILE A 130 27.89 15.95 -26.27
N GLY A 131 27.15 15.56 -27.33
CA GLY A 131 27.72 15.34 -28.67
C GLY A 131 27.14 16.31 -29.71
N GLY A 132 27.82 16.44 -30.84
CA GLY A 132 27.34 17.18 -32.01
C GLY A 132 27.35 18.69 -31.85
N ALA A 133 26.53 19.26 -31.00
CA ALA A 133 26.45 20.69 -30.77
C ALA A 133 26.09 21.00 -29.30
N ALA A 134 26.27 22.25 -28.89
CA ALA A 134 25.87 22.73 -27.56
C ALA A 134 24.35 22.54 -27.34
N CYS A 135 23.98 22.16 -26.14
CA CYS A 135 22.60 21.99 -25.71
C CYS A 135 22.35 22.72 -24.37
N GLU A 136 21.14 23.21 -24.22
CA GLU A 136 20.69 23.81 -22.97
C GLU A 136 19.96 22.73 -22.15
N PHE A 137 20.40 22.48 -20.92
CA PHE A 137 19.73 21.58 -20.00
C PHE A 137 20.20 21.81 -18.56
N GLY A 138 19.51 21.20 -17.64
CA GLY A 138 19.90 21.10 -16.23
C GLY A 138 19.36 19.84 -15.60
N VAL A 139 20.00 19.37 -14.54
CA VAL A 139 19.54 18.20 -13.79
C VAL A 139 19.39 18.57 -12.33
N ALA A 140 18.19 18.43 -11.81
CA ALA A 140 17.85 18.63 -10.42
C ALA A 140 17.51 17.29 -9.75
N LEU A 141 17.91 17.13 -8.51
CA LEU A 141 17.48 16.05 -7.63
C LEU A 141 16.48 16.62 -6.62
N ILE A 142 15.27 16.08 -6.63
CA ILE A 142 14.24 16.40 -5.65
C ILE A 142 14.33 15.37 -4.54
N LEU A 143 14.86 15.78 -3.40
CA LEU A 143 14.93 14.95 -2.20
C LEU A 143 13.59 15.05 -1.48
N ARG A 144 12.89 13.91 -1.42
CA ARG A 144 11.68 13.77 -0.62
C ARG A 144 12.08 13.30 0.78
N ALA A 145 11.34 13.73 1.82
CA ALA A 145 11.65 13.37 3.19
C ALA A 145 12.12 11.92 3.34
N PRO A 146 13.10 11.67 4.19
CA PRO A 146 13.53 10.29 4.43
C PRO A 146 12.32 9.47 4.82
N VAL A 147 12.18 8.30 4.21
CA VAL A 147 11.30 7.26 4.75
C VAL A 147 11.93 6.89 6.09
N SER A 148 11.43 7.49 7.18
CA SER A 148 12.00 7.26 8.50
C SER A 148 11.87 5.78 8.82
N LEU A 149 12.87 5.20 9.49
CA LEU A 149 12.76 3.85 10.05
C LEU A 149 11.50 3.73 10.92
N GLU A 150 11.05 4.82 11.53
CA GLU A 150 9.81 4.91 12.28
C GLU A 150 8.57 4.74 11.41
N ASP A 151 8.60 5.15 10.14
CA ASP A 151 7.47 5.01 9.22
C ASP A 151 7.11 3.55 8.97
N SER A 152 8.12 2.69 8.81
CA SER A 152 7.93 1.25 8.69
C SER A 152 7.33 0.66 9.98
N ILE A 153 7.81 1.10 11.14
CA ILE A 153 7.32 0.65 12.45
C ILE A 153 5.88 1.13 12.66
N LEU A 154 5.59 2.41 12.40
CA LEU A 154 4.26 2.98 12.51
C LEU A 154 3.26 2.30 11.58
N SER A 155 3.66 2.01 10.34
CA SER A 155 2.84 1.24 9.40
C SER A 155 2.53 -0.17 9.94
N GLY A 156 3.51 -0.83 10.54
CA GLY A 156 3.31 -2.11 11.21
C GLY A 156 2.32 -2.03 12.39
N PHE A 157 2.37 -0.95 13.16
CA PHE A 157 1.41 -0.73 14.26
C PHE A 157 -0.02 -0.43 13.76
N ILE A 158 -0.17 0.27 12.63
CA ILE A 158 -1.49 0.47 12.00
C ILE A 158 -2.09 -0.88 11.62
N VAL A 159 -1.33 -1.74 10.94
CA VAL A 159 -1.77 -3.09 10.55
C VAL A 159 -2.17 -3.91 11.76
N ALA A 160 -1.30 -3.98 12.78
CA ALA A 160 -1.56 -4.74 14.00
C ALA A 160 -2.80 -4.23 14.76
N ALA A 161 -2.97 -2.91 14.85
CA ALA A 161 -4.13 -2.29 15.47
C ALA A 161 -5.43 -2.58 14.69
N ARG A 162 -5.39 -2.51 13.34
CA ARG A 162 -6.54 -2.88 12.51
C ARG A 162 -6.92 -4.34 12.73
N GLU A 163 -5.97 -5.26 12.64
CA GLU A 163 -6.24 -6.69 12.81
C GLU A 163 -6.83 -7.01 14.19
N TYR A 164 -6.30 -6.39 15.24
CA TYR A 164 -6.90 -6.51 16.58
C TYR A 164 -8.34 -6.02 16.63
N CYS A 165 -8.62 -4.85 16.03
CA CYS A 165 -9.97 -4.28 16.03
C CYS A 165 -10.95 -5.14 15.19
N GLU A 166 -10.53 -5.64 14.02
CA GLU A 166 -11.32 -6.56 13.18
C GLU A 166 -11.68 -7.85 13.94
N LEU A 167 -10.68 -8.48 14.55
CA LEU A 167 -10.88 -9.68 15.38
C LEU A 167 -11.81 -9.41 16.56
N ARG A 168 -11.65 -8.27 17.22
CA ARG A 168 -12.45 -7.90 18.41
C ARG A 168 -13.93 -7.65 18.08
N GLN A 169 -14.20 -7.13 16.89
CA GLN A 169 -15.56 -6.86 16.42
C GLN A 169 -16.14 -8.00 15.57
N ASN A 170 -15.35 -8.98 15.16
CA ASN A 170 -15.70 -9.97 14.12
C ASN A 170 -16.20 -9.29 12.83
N ARG A 171 -15.47 -8.29 12.33
CA ARG A 171 -15.81 -7.48 11.14
C ARG A 171 -14.64 -7.37 10.19
N ALA A 172 -14.94 -7.20 8.91
CA ALA A 172 -13.98 -6.69 7.92
C ALA A 172 -14.16 -5.17 7.78
N TYR A 173 -13.06 -4.42 7.72
CA TYR A 173 -13.13 -2.96 7.62
C TYR A 173 -13.00 -2.47 6.19
N ILE A 174 -11.86 -2.70 5.55
CA ILE A 174 -11.66 -2.43 4.13
C ILE A 174 -12.05 -3.69 3.36
N THR A 175 -12.46 -3.53 2.10
CA THR A 175 -12.82 -4.64 1.22
C THR A 175 -11.79 -5.76 1.23
N GLN A 176 -12.24 -6.97 1.53
CA GLN A 176 -11.44 -8.19 1.62
C GLN A 176 -12.25 -9.36 1.07
N SER A 177 -11.55 -10.33 0.47
CA SER A 177 -12.20 -11.55 -0.02
C SER A 177 -11.91 -12.72 0.90
N TRP A 178 -12.92 -13.54 1.14
CA TRP A 178 -12.90 -14.63 2.10
C TRP A 178 -13.56 -15.88 1.52
N GLU A 179 -13.13 -17.03 2.00
CA GLU A 179 -13.78 -18.31 1.77
C GLU A 179 -14.27 -18.90 3.08
N LEU A 180 -15.53 -19.31 3.09
CA LEU A 180 -16.19 -19.98 4.20
C LEU A 180 -16.52 -21.41 3.78
N ALA A 181 -15.90 -22.39 4.43
CA ALA A 181 -16.09 -23.79 4.10
C ALA A 181 -16.89 -24.53 5.17
N PHE A 182 -17.75 -25.42 4.69
CA PHE A 182 -18.57 -26.35 5.47
C PHE A 182 -18.36 -27.77 4.97
N ASP A 183 -18.51 -28.74 5.84
CA ASP A 183 -18.42 -30.17 5.47
C ASP A 183 -19.74 -30.65 4.86
N ASP A 184 -20.87 -30.11 5.33
CA ASP A 184 -22.22 -30.40 4.84
C ASP A 184 -23.01 -29.11 4.60
N TRP A 185 -24.12 -29.21 3.85
CA TRP A 185 -25.03 -28.09 3.62
C TRP A 185 -25.74 -27.65 4.92
N PRO A 186 -25.53 -26.46 5.44
CA PRO A 186 -26.38 -25.91 6.48
C PRO A 186 -27.74 -25.50 5.89
N ALA A 187 -28.79 -25.53 6.71
CA ALA A 187 -30.12 -25.07 6.28
C ALA A 187 -30.11 -23.60 5.83
N VAL A 188 -29.32 -22.77 6.54
CA VAL A 188 -29.04 -21.36 6.23
C VAL A 188 -27.55 -21.14 6.45
N ILE A 189 -26.89 -20.54 5.47
CA ILE A 189 -25.49 -20.13 5.57
C ILE A 189 -25.46 -18.76 6.23
N GLU A 190 -24.86 -18.65 7.40
CA GLU A 190 -24.52 -17.36 8.02
C GLU A 190 -23.15 -16.91 7.56
N VAL A 191 -23.09 -15.77 6.88
CA VAL A 191 -21.81 -15.20 6.40
C VAL A 191 -21.21 -14.33 7.51
N PRO A 192 -20.02 -14.68 8.00
CA PRO A 192 -19.33 -13.91 9.05
C PRO A 192 -18.73 -12.60 8.51
N LEU A 193 -18.10 -11.83 9.39
CA LEU A 193 -17.32 -10.63 9.07
C LEU A 193 -18.11 -9.54 8.34
N PRO A 194 -19.26 -9.08 8.88
CA PRO A 194 -19.99 -7.98 8.27
C PRO A 194 -19.16 -6.70 8.19
N PRO A 195 -19.55 -5.74 7.33
CA PRO A 195 -20.66 -5.83 6.39
C PRO A 195 -20.32 -6.66 5.15
N LEU A 196 -21.25 -7.53 4.76
CA LEU A 196 -21.15 -8.26 3.49
C LEU A 196 -21.39 -7.29 2.34
N GLN A 197 -20.54 -7.32 1.33
CA GLN A 197 -20.73 -6.59 0.08
C GLN A 197 -21.35 -7.49 -1.00
N LEU A 198 -20.79 -8.68 -1.17
CA LEU A 198 -21.21 -9.63 -2.22
C LEU A 198 -20.91 -11.07 -1.79
N VAL A 199 -21.77 -11.99 -2.21
CA VAL A 199 -21.44 -13.42 -2.29
C VAL A 199 -20.97 -13.67 -3.72
N ASP A 200 -19.68 -13.95 -3.86
CA ASP A 200 -19.04 -14.08 -5.18
C ASP A 200 -19.41 -15.40 -5.84
N ALA A 201 -19.35 -16.50 -5.08
CA ALA A 201 -19.70 -17.84 -5.54
C ALA A 201 -20.09 -18.75 -4.37
N ILE A 202 -20.95 -19.74 -4.66
CA ILE A 202 -21.19 -20.90 -3.79
C ILE A 202 -20.85 -22.14 -4.61
N GLU A 203 -19.85 -22.88 -4.16
CA GLU A 203 -19.39 -24.09 -4.82
C GLU A 203 -19.56 -25.29 -3.89
N TYR A 204 -19.80 -26.47 -4.47
CA TYR A 204 -19.74 -27.70 -3.72
C TYR A 204 -18.90 -28.74 -4.47
N TYR A 205 -18.27 -29.61 -3.71
CA TYR A 205 -17.36 -30.63 -4.21
C TYR A 205 -17.96 -32.02 -4.02
N ASP A 206 -18.05 -32.76 -5.11
CA ASP A 206 -18.52 -34.14 -5.06
C ASP A 206 -17.45 -35.11 -4.52
N THR A 207 -17.79 -36.39 -4.39
CA THR A 207 -16.87 -37.42 -3.87
C THR A 207 -15.63 -37.65 -4.74
N SER A 208 -15.61 -37.13 -5.96
CA SER A 208 -14.47 -37.16 -6.89
C SER A 208 -13.60 -35.92 -6.79
N GLY A 209 -13.99 -34.95 -5.95
CA GLY A 209 -13.32 -33.68 -5.79
C GLY A 209 -13.58 -32.70 -6.94
N VAL A 210 -14.61 -32.90 -7.73
CA VAL A 210 -15.00 -31.99 -8.80
C VAL A 210 -15.86 -30.87 -8.22
N ALA A 211 -15.48 -29.60 -8.51
CA ALA A 211 -16.22 -28.41 -8.11
C ALA A 211 -17.45 -28.20 -9.00
N HIS A 212 -18.56 -27.89 -8.37
CA HIS A 212 -19.83 -27.55 -9.00
C HIS A 212 -20.33 -26.22 -8.47
N LEU A 213 -20.65 -25.28 -9.35
CA LEU A 213 -21.18 -23.96 -8.98
C LEU A 213 -22.70 -24.04 -8.75
N VAL A 214 -23.19 -23.43 -7.67
CA VAL A 214 -24.63 -23.21 -7.43
C VAL A 214 -25.08 -21.97 -8.23
N ASP A 215 -26.15 -22.12 -9.00
CA ASP A 215 -26.69 -20.99 -9.77
C ASP A 215 -27.14 -19.88 -8.81
N PRO A 216 -26.72 -18.61 -9.00
CA PRO A 216 -27.19 -17.48 -8.20
C PRO A 216 -28.72 -17.32 -8.16
N ALA A 217 -29.45 -17.85 -9.14
CA ALA A 217 -30.91 -17.88 -9.14
C ALA A 217 -31.52 -18.89 -8.15
N ASP A 218 -30.72 -19.82 -7.63
CA ASP A 218 -31.19 -20.87 -6.72
C ASP A 218 -31.09 -20.52 -5.24
N TYR A 219 -30.53 -19.34 -4.90
CA TYR A 219 -30.43 -18.85 -3.52
C TYR A 219 -30.74 -17.36 -3.38
N HIS A 220 -31.07 -16.94 -2.16
CA HIS A 220 -31.27 -15.56 -1.78
C HIS A 220 -30.26 -15.13 -0.70
N VAL A 221 -29.75 -13.90 -0.83
CA VAL A 221 -28.86 -13.27 0.15
C VAL A 221 -29.65 -12.20 0.92
N ASP A 222 -29.74 -12.32 2.24
CA ASP A 222 -30.34 -11.34 3.13
C ASP A 222 -29.23 -10.60 3.91
N MET A 223 -28.99 -9.34 3.58
CA MET A 223 -27.98 -8.46 4.21
C MET A 223 -28.57 -7.50 5.27
N ARG A 224 -29.85 -7.64 5.66
CA ARG A 224 -30.53 -6.71 6.58
C ARG A 224 -30.13 -6.89 8.04
N GLY A 225 -29.57 -8.06 8.39
CA GLY A 225 -29.10 -8.35 9.74
C GLY A 225 -27.64 -7.95 9.98
N TYR A 226 -27.19 -8.10 11.22
CA TYR A 226 -25.76 -7.96 11.55
C TYR A 226 -24.88 -8.95 10.78
N LYS A 227 -25.33 -10.20 10.67
CA LYS A 227 -24.73 -11.21 9.80
C LYS A 227 -25.62 -11.39 8.59
N ALA A 228 -25.04 -11.42 7.44
CA ALA A 228 -25.75 -11.78 6.21
C ALA A 228 -26.11 -13.26 6.24
N ARG A 229 -27.21 -13.62 5.62
CA ARG A 229 -27.71 -14.98 5.55
C ARG A 229 -27.99 -15.35 4.10
N VAL A 230 -27.62 -16.57 3.75
CA VAL A 230 -27.89 -17.14 2.44
C VAL A 230 -28.72 -18.39 2.61
N ALA A 231 -29.83 -18.48 1.91
CA ALA A 231 -30.74 -19.61 1.95
C ALA A 231 -31.24 -19.96 0.52
N PRO A 232 -31.68 -21.20 0.29
CA PRO A 232 -32.28 -21.54 -1.00
C PRO A 232 -33.44 -20.62 -1.35
N ALA A 233 -33.60 -20.31 -2.62
CA ALA A 233 -34.71 -19.53 -3.13
C ALA A 233 -36.05 -20.26 -2.91
N TYR A 234 -37.15 -19.53 -2.95
CA TYR A 234 -38.48 -20.12 -2.71
C TYR A 234 -38.76 -21.30 -3.65
N GLY A 235 -39.08 -22.46 -3.05
CA GLY A 235 -39.32 -23.71 -3.76
C GLY A 235 -38.07 -24.42 -4.27
N LYS A 236 -36.87 -23.91 -3.89
CA LYS A 236 -35.58 -24.56 -4.18
C LYS A 236 -34.99 -25.21 -2.95
N HIS A 237 -34.01 -26.09 -3.16
CA HIS A 237 -33.26 -26.77 -2.13
C HIS A 237 -31.77 -26.74 -2.50
N TRP A 238 -30.90 -26.87 -1.49
CA TRP A 238 -29.50 -27.11 -1.76
C TRP A 238 -29.30 -28.39 -2.58
N PRO A 239 -28.25 -28.48 -3.40
CA PRO A 239 -27.97 -29.69 -4.19
C PRO A 239 -27.86 -30.93 -3.31
N MET A 240 -28.58 -32.00 -3.69
CA MET A 240 -28.58 -33.28 -2.97
C MET A 240 -27.42 -34.22 -3.41
N ALA A 241 -26.30 -33.65 -3.82
CA ALA A 241 -25.12 -34.44 -4.17
C ALA A 241 -24.43 -34.96 -2.91
N THR A 242 -23.82 -36.14 -3.00
CA THR A 242 -22.92 -36.64 -1.95
C THR A 242 -21.63 -35.80 -2.00
N LEU A 243 -21.33 -35.13 -0.91
CA LEU A 243 -20.19 -34.24 -0.81
C LEU A 243 -18.91 -34.98 -0.42
N GLN A 244 -17.75 -34.38 -0.71
CA GLN A 244 -16.49 -34.82 -0.13
C GLN A 244 -16.51 -34.63 1.41
N PRO A 245 -15.73 -35.39 2.20
CA PRO A 245 -15.84 -35.42 3.66
C PRO A 245 -15.47 -34.13 4.38
N LEU A 246 -14.61 -33.30 3.78
CA LEU A 246 -14.12 -32.05 4.36
C LEU A 246 -14.23 -30.92 3.34
N ALA A 247 -14.68 -29.73 3.79
CA ALA A 247 -14.88 -28.57 2.92
C ALA A 247 -15.72 -28.91 1.68
N GLY A 248 -16.80 -29.69 1.86
CA GLY A 248 -17.70 -30.12 0.79
C GLY A 248 -18.50 -28.97 0.17
N VAL A 249 -18.64 -27.84 0.90
CA VAL A 249 -19.27 -26.60 0.42
C VAL A 249 -18.35 -25.45 0.72
N VAL A 250 -18.08 -24.59 -0.27
CA VAL A 250 -17.26 -23.38 -0.15
C VAL A 250 -18.06 -22.18 -0.63
N VAL A 251 -18.11 -21.16 0.20
CA VAL A 251 -18.75 -19.88 -0.12
C VAL A 251 -17.67 -18.82 -0.20
N SER A 252 -17.44 -18.30 -1.38
CA SER A 252 -16.55 -17.15 -1.62
C SER A 252 -17.36 -15.87 -1.49
N PHE A 253 -16.88 -14.93 -0.71
CA PHE A 253 -17.57 -13.67 -0.46
C PHE A 253 -16.60 -12.52 -0.24
N THR A 254 -17.11 -11.31 -0.52
CA THR A 254 -16.42 -10.05 -0.31
C THR A 254 -17.11 -9.28 0.81
N ALA A 255 -16.33 -8.84 1.79
CA ALA A 255 -16.80 -8.11 2.96
C ALA A 255 -15.94 -6.88 3.25
N GLY A 256 -16.51 -5.89 3.92
CA GLY A 256 -15.89 -4.62 4.28
C GLY A 256 -16.84 -3.45 4.08
N TYR A 257 -16.51 -2.30 4.68
CA TYR A 257 -17.32 -1.08 4.50
C TYR A 257 -17.16 -0.47 3.11
N GLY A 258 -16.02 -0.66 2.46
CA GLY A 258 -15.71 -0.14 1.13
C GLY A 258 -14.20 -0.15 0.86
N ASP A 259 -13.81 0.43 -0.27
CA ASP A 259 -12.43 0.43 -0.75
C ASP A 259 -11.62 1.62 -0.20
N LEU A 260 -12.29 2.64 0.36
CA LEU A 260 -11.65 3.84 0.85
C LEU A 260 -11.56 3.84 2.39
N ALA A 261 -10.51 4.44 2.92
CA ALA A 261 -10.35 4.65 4.37
C ALA A 261 -11.55 5.41 4.98
N THR A 262 -12.16 6.32 4.22
CA THR A 262 -13.32 7.13 4.62
C THR A 262 -14.63 6.34 4.73
N ASP A 263 -14.70 5.15 4.11
CA ASP A 263 -15.88 4.29 4.19
C ASP A 263 -15.98 3.63 5.57
N VAL A 264 -14.84 3.51 6.26
CA VAL A 264 -14.79 2.96 7.62
C VAL A 264 -15.25 4.02 8.64
N PRO A 265 -16.19 3.70 9.52
CA PRO A 265 -16.71 4.64 10.53
C PRO A 265 -15.59 5.28 11.37
N GLU A 266 -15.65 6.60 11.60
CA GLU A 266 -14.60 7.36 12.27
C GLU A 266 -14.29 6.86 13.69
N ARG A 267 -15.28 6.29 14.40
CA ARG A 267 -15.05 5.66 15.71
C ARG A 267 -14.08 4.48 15.65
N ILE A 268 -14.14 3.67 14.57
CA ILE A 268 -13.26 2.55 14.35
C ILE A 268 -11.85 3.08 13.99
N ARG A 269 -11.77 4.05 13.10
CA ARG A 269 -10.51 4.71 12.74
C ARG A 269 -9.85 5.35 13.97
N THR A 270 -10.63 5.97 14.84
CA THR A 270 -10.14 6.52 16.11
C THR A 270 -9.64 5.42 17.06
N ALA A 271 -10.33 4.29 17.15
CA ALA A 271 -9.88 3.15 17.96
C ALA A 271 -8.53 2.59 17.45
N ILE A 272 -8.37 2.49 16.13
CA ILE A 272 -7.10 2.08 15.49
C ILE A 272 -5.98 3.09 15.82
N LYS A 273 -6.24 4.41 15.69
CA LYS A 273 -5.26 5.46 16.03
C LYS A 273 -4.83 5.38 17.49
N LEU A 274 -5.77 5.21 18.42
CA LEU A 274 -5.46 5.07 19.85
C LEU A 274 -4.63 3.83 20.15
N LEU A 275 -4.97 2.70 19.55
CA LEU A 275 -4.24 1.45 19.76
C LEU A 275 -2.85 1.50 19.12
N ALA A 276 -2.73 1.99 17.91
CA ALA A 276 -1.44 2.16 17.23
C ALA A 276 -0.53 3.15 17.99
N GLY A 277 -1.09 4.23 18.52
CA GLY A 277 -0.38 5.17 19.38
C GLY A 277 0.13 4.53 20.67
N HIS A 278 -0.71 3.71 21.30
CA HIS A 278 -0.29 2.95 22.48
C HIS A 278 0.87 1.99 22.18
N LEU A 279 0.80 1.26 21.05
CA LEU A 279 1.89 0.37 20.61
C LEU A 279 3.18 1.14 20.30
N TYR A 280 3.06 2.38 19.83
CA TYR A 280 4.21 3.25 19.58
C TYR A 280 4.88 3.72 20.87
N GLU A 281 4.10 4.12 21.87
CA GLU A 281 4.62 4.60 23.18
C GLU A 281 5.19 3.47 24.03
N HIS A 282 4.60 2.27 23.94
CA HIS A 282 4.96 1.09 24.76
C HIS A 282 5.54 -0.02 23.88
N ARG A 283 6.71 0.25 23.27
CA ARG A 283 7.41 -0.71 22.40
C ARG A 283 7.92 -1.96 23.13
N GLU A 284 8.02 -1.90 24.45
CA GLU A 284 8.46 -3.02 25.29
C GLU A 284 7.29 -3.57 26.13
N ALA A 285 7.19 -4.91 26.18
CA ALA A 285 6.09 -5.62 26.85
C ALA A 285 6.12 -5.54 28.37
N THR A 286 6.82 -4.57 28.98
CA THR A 286 7.20 -4.58 30.40
C THR A 286 6.27 -3.79 31.32
N ASP A 287 5.27 -3.05 30.83
CA ASP A 287 4.38 -2.24 31.70
C ASP A 287 2.93 -2.71 31.70
N ILE A 288 2.61 -3.63 32.61
CA ILE A 288 1.30 -4.27 32.76
C ILE A 288 0.23 -3.33 33.33
N LYS A 289 0.59 -2.17 33.90
CA LYS A 289 -0.35 -1.29 34.61
C LYS A 289 -1.15 -0.36 33.67
N GLU A 290 -0.57 0.11 32.58
CA GLU A 290 -1.23 1.09 31.68
C GLU A 290 -2.06 0.43 30.58
N VAL A 291 -1.82 -0.84 30.24
CA VAL A 291 -2.58 -1.61 29.23
C VAL A 291 -4.09 -1.66 29.53
N LYS A 292 -4.50 -1.55 30.79
CA LYS A 292 -5.93 -1.62 31.17
C LYS A 292 -6.74 -0.39 30.77
N GLU A 293 -6.17 0.81 30.77
CA GLU A 293 -6.90 2.06 30.46
C GLU A 293 -7.12 2.25 28.97
N VAL A 294 -6.12 1.95 28.16
CA VAL A 294 -6.26 2.03 26.68
C VAL A 294 -7.21 0.95 26.17
N ALA A 295 -7.12 -0.27 26.70
CA ALA A 295 -8.06 -1.33 26.36
C ALA A 295 -9.51 -0.94 26.71
N PHE A 296 -9.75 -0.15 27.76
CA PHE A 296 -11.09 0.34 28.08
C PHE A 296 -11.61 1.34 27.03
N ALA A 297 -10.82 2.34 26.63
CA ALA A 297 -11.19 3.32 25.63
C ALA A 297 -11.44 2.69 24.25
N VAL A 298 -10.54 1.80 23.81
CA VAL A 298 -10.70 1.04 22.57
C VAL A 298 -11.93 0.15 22.61
N ASN A 299 -12.14 -0.60 23.70
CA ASN A 299 -13.32 -1.46 23.86
C ASN A 299 -14.63 -0.67 23.91
N ALA A 300 -14.65 0.53 24.50
CA ALA A 300 -15.83 1.40 24.51
C ALA A 300 -16.20 1.85 23.08
N LEU A 301 -15.21 2.19 22.26
CA LEU A 301 -15.44 2.60 20.87
C LEU A 301 -15.88 1.41 19.99
N LEU A 302 -15.31 0.22 20.21
CA LEU A 302 -15.60 -0.96 19.41
C LEU A 302 -16.86 -1.71 19.88
N GLY A 303 -17.22 -1.58 21.16
CA GLY A 303 -18.32 -2.35 21.76
C GLY A 303 -19.71 -2.04 21.18
N LEU A 304 -19.88 -0.87 20.57
CA LEU A 304 -21.17 -0.45 19.99
C LEU A 304 -21.61 -1.28 18.78
N ASP A 305 -20.67 -1.94 18.09
CA ASP A 305 -20.93 -2.72 16.87
C ASP A 305 -20.30 -4.11 16.89
N ALA A 306 -19.90 -4.59 18.05
CA ALA A 306 -19.34 -5.94 18.14
C ALA A 306 -20.39 -6.99 17.76
N VAL A 307 -20.06 -7.85 16.83
CA VAL A 307 -20.89 -8.99 16.43
C VAL A 307 -20.47 -10.18 17.27
N GLY A 308 -21.42 -10.84 17.92
CA GLY A 308 -21.14 -12.02 18.72
C GLY A 308 -20.35 -13.05 17.91
N SER A 309 -19.38 -13.71 18.55
CA SER A 309 -18.64 -14.84 17.94
C SER A 309 -19.63 -15.94 17.52
N VAL A 310 -19.34 -16.59 16.42
CA VAL A 310 -20.08 -17.78 15.93
C VAL A 310 -19.81 -18.95 16.86
#